data_20ce4020fb63046cb0b09c813b2f3fee
#
_entry.id   20ce4020fb63046cb0b09c813b2f3fee
#
_cell.length_a   1.000
_cell.length_b   1.000
_cell.length_c   1.000
_cell.angle_alpha   90.00
_cell.angle_beta   90.00
_cell.angle_gamma   90.00
#
_symmetry.space_group_name_H-M   'P 1'
#
loop_
_entity.id
_entity.type
_entity.pdbx_description
1 polymer ?
#
loop_
_entity_poly.entity_id
_entity_poly.type
_entity_poly.pdbx_seq_one_letter_code
_entity_poly.pdbx_strand_id
1 'polypeptide(L)'
;YDTEGNEYLDFGAGIAVMALGYGDEEYTKAVEEQLHKLTHISNLFYNQPSIEAGEKLLQVSHMDKVFFTNSGTESIEGALKIAKLYHYNKLHETMGDGCDGCEDGEPDMTGEIIAMNHSFHGRSLGALSVTGNAHYQEPFKPLIPGIRFADFNDLDSVKKLINSKT
;
A
#
# COMPACT_ATOMS: atom_id res chain seq x y z
N TYR A 1 23.12 10.90 -19.49
CA TYR A 1 24.54 10.96 -19.89
C TYR A 1 25.35 10.07 -18.96
N ASP A 2 26.39 9.42 -19.48
CA ASP A 2 27.39 8.72 -18.67
C ASP A 2 28.58 9.65 -18.32
N THR A 3 29.59 9.10 -17.63
CA THR A 3 30.79 9.88 -17.22
C THR A 3 31.67 10.27 -18.38
N GLU A 4 31.46 9.71 -19.57
CA GLU A 4 32.18 10.05 -20.81
C GLU A 4 31.40 11.04 -21.67
N GLY A 5 30.16 11.42 -21.25
CA GLY A 5 29.31 12.37 -21.94
C GLY A 5 28.39 11.74 -23.01
N ASN A 6 28.30 10.40 -23.07
CA ASN A 6 27.41 9.74 -24.00
C ASN A 6 25.96 9.92 -23.53
N GLU A 7 25.04 10.16 -24.49
CA GLU A 7 23.62 10.35 -24.23
C GLU A 7 22.85 9.03 -24.34
N TYR A 8 21.94 8.79 -23.38
CA TYR A 8 21.07 7.64 -23.34
C TYR A 8 19.63 8.07 -23.16
N LEU A 9 18.69 7.38 -23.83
CA LEU A 9 17.26 7.51 -23.55
C LEU A 9 16.93 6.63 -22.33
N ASP A 10 16.47 7.27 -21.24
CA ASP A 10 16.11 6.56 -20.02
C ASP A 10 14.60 6.20 -20.02
N PHE A 11 14.29 4.95 -20.34
CA PHE A 11 12.97 4.38 -20.20
C PHE A 11 12.74 3.70 -18.83
N GLY A 12 13.76 3.66 -17.98
CA GLY A 12 13.68 3.13 -16.62
C GLY A 12 13.06 4.14 -15.63
N ALA A 13 13.29 5.45 -15.88
CA ALA A 13 12.72 6.56 -15.12
C ALA A 13 12.75 6.36 -13.59
N GLY A 14 13.87 5.85 -13.03
CA GLY A 14 13.99 5.55 -11.60
C GLY A 14 13.00 4.48 -11.13
N ILE A 15 12.70 3.48 -11.95
CA ILE A 15 11.65 2.46 -11.76
C ILE A 15 10.27 3.13 -11.79
N ALA A 16 10.02 3.88 -12.87
CA ALA A 16 8.74 4.54 -13.19
C ALA A 16 8.25 5.60 -12.17
N VAL A 17 9.16 6.21 -11.39
CA VAL A 17 8.80 7.23 -10.40
C VAL A 17 9.16 8.65 -10.82
N MET A 18 9.99 8.83 -11.86
CA MET A 18 10.40 10.14 -12.37
C MET A 18 9.51 10.61 -13.52
N ALA A 19 8.21 10.82 -13.22
CA ALA A 19 7.21 11.17 -14.24
C ALA A 19 7.48 12.51 -14.95
N LEU A 20 8.15 13.45 -14.28
CA LEU A 20 8.53 14.76 -14.83
C LEU A 20 9.92 14.75 -15.52
N GLY A 21 10.64 13.62 -15.47
CA GLY A 21 12.04 13.54 -15.89
C GLY A 21 13.00 14.14 -14.86
N TYR A 22 14.24 14.36 -15.30
CA TYR A 22 15.32 14.90 -14.45
C TYR A 22 15.56 16.38 -14.78
N GLY A 23 15.71 17.20 -13.73
CA GLY A 23 16.05 18.60 -13.89
C GLY A 23 14.89 19.49 -14.36
N ASP A 24 13.63 19.10 -14.13
CA ASP A 24 12.48 19.96 -14.39
C ASP A 24 12.57 21.22 -13.54
N GLU A 25 12.55 22.38 -14.21
CA GLU A 25 12.79 23.68 -13.56
C GLU A 25 11.64 24.10 -12.66
N GLU A 26 10.38 23.83 -13.07
CA GLU A 26 9.21 24.20 -12.30
C GLU A 26 9.13 23.37 -11.01
N TYR A 27 9.36 22.07 -11.12
CA TYR A 27 9.43 21.17 -9.96
C TYR A 27 10.55 21.58 -9.01
N THR A 28 11.76 21.80 -9.52
CA THR A 28 12.93 22.19 -8.72
C THR A 28 12.67 23.47 -7.95
N LYS A 29 12.13 24.49 -8.61
CA LYS A 29 11.78 25.76 -7.99
C LYS A 29 10.70 25.60 -6.90
N ALA A 30 9.65 24.82 -7.15
CA ALA A 30 8.59 24.57 -6.17
C ALA A 30 9.13 23.90 -4.91
N VAL A 31 10.04 22.91 -5.06
CA VAL A 31 10.70 22.24 -3.93
C VAL A 31 11.59 23.22 -3.17
N GLU A 32 12.42 24.01 -3.86
CA GLU A 32 13.30 25.02 -3.26
C GLU A 32 12.50 26.04 -2.45
N GLU A 33 11.44 26.60 -3.00
CA GLU A 33 10.56 27.54 -2.30
C GLU A 33 9.94 26.92 -1.04
N GLN A 34 9.53 25.64 -1.10
CA GLN A 34 8.95 24.95 0.05
C GLN A 34 9.98 24.66 1.15
N LEU A 35 11.23 24.35 0.79
CA LEU A 35 12.34 24.17 1.73
C LEU A 35 12.59 25.43 2.58
N HIS A 36 12.40 26.61 2.01
CA HIS A 36 12.52 27.88 2.75
C HIS A 36 11.32 28.23 3.63
N LYS A 37 10.18 27.56 3.45
CA LYS A 37 8.96 27.79 4.24
C LYS A 37 8.83 26.79 5.38
N LEU A 38 8.74 25.50 5.06
CA LEU A 38 8.48 24.45 6.04
C LEU A 38 8.88 23.09 5.44
N THR A 39 9.88 22.45 6.03
CA THR A 39 10.38 21.14 5.57
C THR A 39 9.65 19.97 6.20
N HIS A 40 9.24 20.12 7.45
CA HIS A 40 8.53 19.07 8.20
C HIS A 40 7.68 19.66 9.31
N ILE A 41 6.53 19.02 9.54
CA ILE A 41 5.67 19.26 10.69
C ILE A 41 4.95 17.96 11.04
N SER A 42 4.64 17.72 12.33
CA SER A 42 3.90 16.54 12.73
C SER A 42 2.42 16.60 12.30
N ASN A 43 1.75 15.43 12.29
CA ASN A 43 0.30 15.33 12.02
C ASN A 43 -0.59 16.00 13.09
N LEU A 44 0.00 16.61 14.11
CA LEU A 44 -0.72 17.44 15.09
C LEU A 44 -1.12 18.80 14.52
N PHE A 45 -0.54 19.18 13.38
CA PHE A 45 -0.78 20.47 12.73
C PHE A 45 -1.13 20.27 11.25
N TYR A 46 -1.85 21.22 10.72
CA TYR A 46 -2.18 21.25 9.29
C TYR A 46 -0.99 21.76 8.48
N ASN A 47 -0.80 21.15 7.30
CA ASN A 47 0.24 21.49 6.35
C ASN A 47 -0.44 21.77 5.00
N GLN A 48 -0.31 22.99 4.51
CA GLN A 48 -1.01 23.43 3.30
C GLN A 48 -0.67 22.57 2.07
N PRO A 49 0.59 22.27 1.71
CA PRO A 49 0.90 21.42 0.56
C PRO A 49 0.28 20.02 0.65
N SER A 50 0.22 19.43 1.84
CA SER A 50 -0.39 18.11 2.02
C SER A 50 -1.91 18.14 1.85
N ILE A 51 -2.57 19.21 2.31
CA ILE A 51 -4.01 19.40 2.14
C ILE A 51 -4.33 19.57 0.64
N GLU A 52 -3.64 20.47 -0.05
CA GLU A 52 -3.84 20.71 -1.47
C GLU A 52 -3.59 19.48 -2.34
N ALA A 53 -2.53 18.71 -2.01
CA ALA A 53 -2.25 17.43 -2.67
C ALA A 53 -3.37 16.40 -2.41
N GLY A 54 -3.85 16.34 -1.17
CA GLY A 54 -4.96 15.47 -0.79
C GLY A 54 -6.24 15.80 -1.55
N GLU A 55 -6.62 17.08 -1.60
CA GLU A 55 -7.79 17.55 -2.35
C GLU A 55 -7.72 17.20 -3.83
N LYS A 56 -6.56 17.41 -4.47
CA LYS A 56 -6.35 17.03 -5.88
C LYS A 56 -6.48 15.54 -6.11
N LEU A 57 -5.92 14.72 -5.21
CA LEU A 57 -6.03 13.26 -5.30
C LEU A 57 -7.49 12.79 -5.13
N LEU A 58 -8.24 13.36 -4.21
CA LEU A 58 -9.65 13.02 -4.00
C LEU A 58 -10.50 13.36 -5.23
N GLN A 59 -10.23 14.50 -5.91
CA GLN A 59 -10.94 14.89 -7.13
C GLN A 59 -10.79 13.88 -8.28
N VAL A 60 -9.65 13.21 -8.38
CA VAL A 60 -9.36 12.28 -9.50
C VAL A 60 -9.50 10.81 -9.14
N SER A 61 -9.51 10.46 -7.86
CA SER A 61 -9.55 9.06 -7.40
C SER A 61 -10.97 8.56 -7.09
N HIS A 62 -11.95 9.42 -6.98
CA HIS A 62 -13.31 9.10 -6.50
C HIS A 62 -13.34 8.47 -5.09
N MET A 63 -12.33 8.78 -4.26
CA MET A 63 -12.24 8.36 -2.86
C MET A 63 -12.62 9.49 -1.93
N ASP A 64 -12.95 9.18 -0.67
CA ASP A 64 -13.37 10.17 0.32
C ASP A 64 -12.23 10.65 1.21
N LYS A 65 -11.16 9.87 1.30
CA LYS A 65 -10.02 10.14 2.19
C LYS A 65 -8.71 9.70 1.55
N VAL A 66 -7.64 10.36 1.97
CA VAL A 66 -6.27 10.02 1.58
C VAL A 66 -5.39 9.87 2.83
N PHE A 67 -4.48 8.91 2.79
CA PHE A 67 -3.47 8.69 3.79
C PHE A 67 -2.11 8.66 3.11
N PHE A 68 -1.26 9.66 3.41
CA PHE A 68 0.08 9.76 2.86
C PHE A 68 1.05 8.89 3.64
N THR A 69 1.92 8.20 2.92
CA THR A 69 3.01 7.39 3.45
C THR A 69 4.32 7.76 2.74
N ASN A 70 5.46 7.25 3.23
CA ASN A 70 6.76 7.59 2.66
C ASN A 70 7.15 6.71 1.47
N SER A 71 6.45 5.59 1.27
CA SER A 71 6.78 4.64 0.20
C SER A 71 5.58 3.77 -0.18
N GLY A 72 5.66 3.15 -1.37
CA GLY A 72 4.67 2.15 -1.79
C GLY A 72 4.57 0.96 -0.82
N THR A 73 5.69 0.52 -0.26
CA THR A 73 5.70 -0.52 0.78
C THR A 73 4.88 -0.12 2.00
N GLU A 74 5.05 1.09 2.51
CA GLU A 74 4.25 1.59 3.65
C GLU A 74 2.77 1.76 3.29
N SER A 75 2.45 2.14 2.06
CA SER A 75 1.06 2.18 1.58
C SER A 75 0.41 0.81 1.60
N ILE A 76 1.13 -0.22 1.19
CA ILE A 76 0.66 -1.61 1.27
C ILE A 76 0.50 -2.07 2.73
N GLU A 77 1.46 -1.77 3.62
CA GLU A 77 1.32 -2.05 5.05
C GLU A 77 0.07 -1.37 5.65
N GLY A 78 -0.16 -0.11 5.28
CA GLY A 78 -1.37 0.62 5.66
C GLY A 78 -2.64 -0.06 5.15
N ALA A 79 -2.68 -0.45 3.88
CA ALA A 79 -3.81 -1.14 3.27
C ALA A 79 -4.11 -2.48 3.95
N LEU A 80 -3.09 -3.28 4.25
CA LEU A 80 -3.23 -4.55 4.98
C LEU A 80 -3.83 -4.34 6.37
N LYS A 81 -3.36 -3.32 7.09
CA LYS A 81 -3.89 -2.99 8.42
C LYS A 81 -5.34 -2.51 8.36
N ILE A 82 -5.68 -1.68 7.38
CA ILE A 82 -7.05 -1.20 7.18
C ILE A 82 -7.99 -2.39 6.86
N ALA A 83 -7.59 -3.28 5.95
CA ALA A 83 -8.36 -4.45 5.60
C ALA A 83 -8.59 -5.38 6.80
N LYS A 84 -7.54 -5.64 7.59
CA LYS A 84 -7.65 -6.46 8.80
C LYS A 84 -8.54 -5.82 9.86
N LEU A 85 -8.41 -4.51 10.10
CA LEU A 85 -9.24 -3.79 11.05
C LEU A 85 -10.71 -3.75 10.61
N TYR A 86 -10.97 -3.58 9.31
CA TYR A 86 -12.32 -3.64 8.76
C TYR A 86 -12.96 -5.03 9.02
N HIS A 87 -12.23 -6.10 8.72
CA HIS A 87 -12.70 -7.46 8.96
C HIS A 87 -12.96 -7.72 10.45
N TYR A 88 -12.04 -7.31 11.32
CA TYR A 88 -12.19 -7.40 12.77
C TYR A 88 -13.46 -6.70 13.26
N ASN A 89 -13.66 -5.44 12.89
CA ASN A 89 -14.83 -4.67 13.30
C ASN A 89 -16.13 -5.32 12.80
N LYS A 90 -16.14 -5.81 11.56
CA LYS A 90 -17.31 -6.44 10.96
C LYS A 90 -17.70 -7.75 11.65
N LEU A 91 -16.73 -8.54 12.10
CA LEU A 91 -16.96 -9.73 12.90
C LEU A 91 -17.56 -9.37 14.26
N HIS A 92 -17.02 -8.37 14.94
CA HIS A 92 -17.55 -7.89 16.22
C HIS A 92 -18.97 -7.36 16.10
N GLU A 93 -19.31 -6.62 15.06
CA GLU A 93 -20.68 -6.14 14.79
C GLU A 93 -21.66 -7.31 14.61
N THR A 94 -21.25 -8.40 13.97
CA THR A 94 -22.10 -9.57 13.73
C THR A 94 -22.24 -10.49 14.94
N MET A 95 -21.25 -10.52 15.82
CA MET A 95 -21.27 -11.35 17.03
C MET A 95 -22.01 -10.69 18.20
N GLY A 96 -22.23 -9.36 18.16
CA GLY A 96 -22.81 -8.58 19.24
C GLY A 96 -21.86 -8.42 20.44
N ASP A 97 -22.18 -7.51 21.37
CA ASP A 97 -21.42 -7.30 22.62
C ASP A 97 -21.42 -8.50 23.60
N GLY A 98 -21.88 -9.67 23.15
CA GLY A 98 -22.16 -10.84 23.97
C GLY A 98 -21.05 -11.91 24.06
N CYS A 99 -19.82 -11.62 23.63
CA CYS A 99 -18.69 -12.57 23.82
C CYS A 99 -18.01 -12.48 25.19
N ASP A 100 -18.72 -12.07 26.23
CA ASP A 100 -18.29 -12.19 27.64
C ASP A 100 -18.34 -13.65 28.13
N GLY A 101 -17.83 -14.61 27.36
CA GLY A 101 -17.88 -15.98 27.79
C GLY A 101 -17.75 -17.05 26.72
N CYS A 102 -16.94 -16.82 25.70
CA CYS A 102 -16.58 -17.91 24.79
C CYS A 102 -15.68 -18.92 25.54
N GLU A 103 -16.30 -19.85 26.28
CA GLU A 103 -15.60 -20.97 26.93
C GLU A 103 -15.03 -21.98 25.93
N ASP A 104 -15.41 -21.93 24.65
CA ASP A 104 -14.96 -22.89 23.63
C ASP A 104 -14.38 -22.19 22.39
N GLY A 105 -13.15 -21.68 22.52
CA GLY A 105 -12.31 -21.24 21.42
C GLY A 105 -12.51 -19.78 21.00
N GLU A 106 -11.42 -19.05 20.92
CA GLU A 106 -11.44 -17.71 20.32
C GLU A 106 -11.98 -17.79 18.88
N PRO A 107 -12.88 -16.88 18.45
CA PRO A 107 -13.36 -16.87 17.10
C PRO A 107 -12.18 -16.72 16.12
N ASP A 108 -12.23 -17.47 15.04
CA ASP A 108 -11.20 -17.36 13.99
C ASP A 108 -11.27 -15.97 13.33
N MET A 109 -10.50 -15.04 13.87
CA MET A 109 -10.36 -13.67 13.40
C MET A 109 -9.48 -13.54 12.16
N THR A 110 -9.09 -14.66 11.55
CA THR A 110 -8.22 -14.66 10.38
C THR A 110 -8.99 -14.25 9.12
N GLY A 111 -8.97 -12.96 8.79
CA GLY A 111 -9.40 -12.49 7.48
C GLY A 111 -8.44 -12.96 6.40
N GLU A 112 -8.95 -13.33 5.23
CA GLU A 112 -8.18 -13.71 4.06
C GLU A 112 -8.02 -12.52 3.10
N ILE A 113 -6.83 -12.37 2.54
CA ILE A 113 -6.50 -11.36 1.53
C ILE A 113 -6.08 -12.09 0.26
N ILE A 114 -6.68 -11.70 -0.87
CA ILE A 114 -6.28 -12.21 -2.18
C ILE A 114 -5.31 -11.21 -2.82
N ALA A 115 -4.12 -11.69 -3.14
CA ALA A 115 -3.11 -10.98 -3.91
C ALA A 115 -2.89 -11.68 -5.27
N MET A 116 -2.13 -11.06 -6.17
CA MET A 116 -1.88 -11.63 -7.49
C MET A 116 -0.54 -12.34 -7.56
N ASN A 117 -0.50 -13.48 -8.23
CA ASN A 117 0.74 -14.12 -8.62
C ASN A 117 1.60 -13.14 -9.44
N HIS A 118 2.92 -13.21 -9.26
CA HIS A 118 3.90 -12.33 -9.91
C HIS A 118 3.78 -10.85 -9.57
N SER A 119 3.00 -10.48 -8.55
CA SER A 119 2.92 -9.10 -8.05
C SER A 119 4.16 -8.71 -7.25
N PHE A 120 4.38 -7.40 -7.15
CA PHE A 120 5.37 -6.81 -6.25
C PHE A 120 4.73 -5.70 -5.42
N HIS A 121 4.77 -5.85 -4.10
CA HIS A 121 4.15 -4.92 -3.16
C HIS A 121 5.14 -4.30 -2.16
N GLY A 122 6.37 -4.80 -2.11
CA GLY A 122 7.43 -4.29 -1.25
C GLY A 122 8.24 -5.36 -0.57
N ARG A 123 9.13 -4.93 0.33
CA ARG A 123 10.11 -5.79 1.01
C ARG A 123 9.95 -5.87 2.52
N SER A 124 9.09 -5.05 3.15
CA SER A 124 8.70 -5.26 4.56
C SER A 124 7.95 -6.58 4.71
N LEU A 125 7.89 -7.15 5.91
CA LEU A 125 7.30 -8.49 6.09
C LEU A 125 5.82 -8.55 5.67
N GLY A 126 5.03 -7.50 5.95
CA GLY A 126 3.64 -7.45 5.51
C GLY A 126 3.51 -7.31 3.99
N ALA A 127 4.20 -6.36 3.37
CA ALA A 127 4.19 -6.19 1.93
C ALA A 127 4.78 -7.40 1.20
N LEU A 128 5.80 -8.05 1.78
CA LEU A 128 6.37 -9.28 1.25
C LEU A 128 5.37 -10.44 1.29
N SER A 129 4.53 -10.49 2.33
CA SER A 129 3.50 -11.53 2.46
C SER A 129 2.51 -11.54 1.30
N VAL A 130 2.20 -10.37 0.72
CA VAL A 130 1.30 -10.21 -0.42
C VAL A 130 2.03 -10.09 -1.77
N THR A 131 3.36 -10.11 -1.78
CA THR A 131 4.17 -10.14 -2.99
C THR A 131 4.19 -11.55 -3.58
N GLY A 132 3.57 -11.75 -4.73
CA GLY A 132 3.35 -13.04 -5.37
C GLY A 132 4.60 -13.65 -6.03
N ASN A 133 5.71 -13.74 -5.30
CA ASN A 133 6.97 -14.29 -5.79
C ASN A 133 7.65 -15.13 -4.70
N ALA A 134 7.62 -16.45 -4.88
CA ALA A 134 8.16 -17.40 -3.91
C ALA A 134 9.66 -17.19 -3.63
N HIS A 135 10.45 -16.82 -4.64
CA HIS A 135 11.87 -16.56 -4.47
C HIS A 135 12.17 -15.45 -3.45
N TYR A 136 11.31 -14.42 -3.41
CA TYR A 136 11.48 -13.34 -2.44
C TYR A 136 10.98 -13.70 -1.05
N GLN A 137 9.99 -14.58 -0.95
CA GLN A 137 9.33 -14.95 0.30
C GLN A 137 10.10 -16.01 1.10
N GLU A 138 10.72 -16.98 0.41
CA GLU A 138 11.25 -18.20 0.99
C GLU A 138 12.20 -17.98 2.18
N PRO A 139 13.18 -17.05 2.10
CA PRO A 139 14.11 -16.85 3.23
C PRO A 139 13.48 -16.21 4.47
N PHE A 140 12.24 -15.68 4.37
CA PHE A 140 11.61 -14.88 5.42
C PHE A 140 10.34 -15.53 6.01
N LYS A 141 10.10 -16.79 5.68
CA LYS A 141 8.98 -17.56 6.25
C LYS A 141 9.20 -17.87 7.73
N PRO A 142 8.14 -17.89 8.57
CA PRO A 142 6.74 -17.71 8.22
C PRO A 142 6.37 -16.24 7.98
N LEU A 143 5.48 -16.00 7.02
CA LEU A 143 4.91 -14.69 6.68
C LEU A 143 3.49 -14.55 7.29
N ILE A 144 2.84 -13.42 7.04
CA ILE A 144 1.48 -13.16 7.53
C ILE A 144 0.52 -14.23 6.98
N PRO A 145 -0.24 -14.92 7.85
CA PRO A 145 -1.21 -15.93 7.42
C PRO A 145 -2.43 -15.33 6.73
N GLY A 146 -3.20 -16.17 6.04
CA GLY A 146 -4.44 -15.76 5.38
C GLY A 146 -4.24 -15.07 4.02
N ILE A 147 -3.05 -15.15 3.43
CA ILE A 147 -2.79 -14.63 2.09
C ILE A 147 -2.96 -15.75 1.06
N ARG A 148 -3.77 -15.48 0.03
CA ARG A 148 -4.02 -16.37 -1.10
C ARG A 148 -3.66 -15.66 -2.39
N PHE A 149 -3.20 -16.41 -3.41
CA PHE A 149 -2.76 -15.83 -4.67
C PHE A 149 -3.64 -16.28 -5.82
N ALA A 150 -4.15 -15.31 -6.57
CA ALA A 150 -4.87 -15.49 -7.82
C ALA A 150 -3.97 -15.23 -9.01
N ASP A 151 -4.32 -15.75 -10.17
CA ASP A 151 -3.61 -15.43 -11.41
C ASP A 151 -4.03 -14.07 -11.94
N PHE A 152 -3.05 -13.29 -12.40
CA PHE A 152 -3.29 -11.96 -12.93
C PHE A 152 -4.14 -12.03 -14.20
N ASN A 153 -5.11 -11.13 -14.31
CA ASN A 153 -6.05 -11.05 -15.42
C ASN A 153 -6.94 -12.31 -15.62
N ASP A 154 -7.12 -13.11 -14.57
CA ASP A 154 -8.03 -14.26 -14.54
C ASP A 154 -9.08 -14.09 -13.41
N LEU A 155 -10.27 -13.61 -13.80
CA LEU A 155 -11.38 -13.41 -12.86
C LEU A 155 -11.88 -14.73 -12.25
N ASP A 156 -11.77 -15.83 -12.95
CA ASP A 156 -12.23 -17.13 -12.43
C ASP A 156 -11.25 -17.68 -11.39
N SER A 157 -9.96 -17.37 -11.51
CA SER A 157 -8.98 -17.61 -10.47
C SER A 157 -9.34 -16.86 -9.18
N VAL A 158 -9.68 -15.57 -9.28
CA VAL A 158 -10.12 -14.77 -8.12
C VAL A 158 -11.41 -15.33 -7.50
N LYS A 159 -12.45 -15.60 -8.31
CA LYS A 159 -13.74 -16.13 -7.84
C LYS A 159 -13.61 -17.43 -7.05
N LYS A 160 -12.71 -18.32 -7.47
CA LYS A 160 -12.43 -19.60 -6.77
C LYS A 160 -11.84 -19.40 -5.39
N LEU A 161 -11.20 -18.28 -5.12
CA LEU A 161 -10.55 -17.97 -3.85
C LEU A 161 -11.46 -17.22 -2.88
N ILE A 162 -12.47 -16.52 -3.39
CA ILE A 162 -13.41 -15.73 -2.57
C ILE A 162 -14.25 -16.66 -1.69
N ASN A 163 -14.29 -16.34 -0.41
CA ASN A 163 -15.15 -17.01 0.58
C ASN A 163 -15.60 -16.00 1.65
N SER A 164 -16.28 -16.47 2.70
CA SER A 164 -16.82 -15.62 3.77
C SER A 164 -15.75 -14.90 4.60
N LYS A 165 -14.49 -15.32 4.53
CA LYS A 165 -13.35 -14.69 5.24
C LYS A 165 -12.59 -13.69 4.38
N THR A 166 -12.91 -13.59 3.08
CA THR A 166 -12.19 -12.70 2.15
C THR A 166 -12.59 -11.25 2.38
#